data_5c80f648cf0484034e1a91294659a1e4
#
_entry.id   5c80f648cf0484034e1a91294659a1e4
#
_cell.length_a   1.000
_cell.length_b   1.000
_cell.length_c   1.000
_cell.angle_alpha   90.00
_cell.angle_beta   90.00
_cell.angle_gamma   90.00
#
_symmetry.space_group_name_H-M   'P 1'
#
loop_
_entity.id
_entity.type
_entity.pdbx_description
1 polymer ?
#
loop_
_entity_poly.entity_id
_entity_poly.type
_entity_poly.pdbx_seq_one_letter_code
_entity_poly.pdbx_strand_id
1 'polypeptide(L)'
;MDPVIITPDDVAEAVRRAPNWKSPGLDGLHHYWLKGFMVCHAVLARQFQEALDQKSLPSLFTTGITHLVPKDRDSTDPSKYRPTCLPTIYKTLTSILSARIIRHLNSNQLKSRAQNGCRGGGRGTKEPLLIDAVIGKVVKRNRRNLSAAWIDYKKAFDSVPHTWFKRVLELYKVDCTVRDFLGQCMGQWSTILCHLGERMTAAENHIRIRRGIFQGDCLSPIWFCFSLNPLSTLLEGSGRGFQLRRGGTKVTHLFYMDDLKLFASSRSHLMELLNITCDFSNSI
;
A
#
# COMPACT_ATOMS: atom_id res chain seq x y z
N MET A 1 -13.79 12.31 5.02
CA MET A 1 -13.63 12.46 3.53
C MET A 1 -15.00 12.75 2.97
N ASP A 2 -15.11 13.71 2.08
CA ASP A 2 -16.38 14.01 1.42
C ASP A 2 -16.80 12.86 0.51
N PRO A 3 -18.11 12.73 0.19
CA PRO A 3 -18.61 11.73 -0.75
C PRO A 3 -17.88 11.81 -2.10
N VAL A 4 -17.56 10.66 -2.66
CA VAL A 4 -16.82 10.58 -3.92
C VAL A 4 -17.77 10.61 -5.10
N ILE A 5 -17.62 11.63 -5.95
CA ILE A 5 -18.25 11.72 -7.26
C ILE A 5 -17.16 11.49 -8.31
N ILE A 6 -17.35 10.51 -9.19
CA ILE A 6 -16.41 10.15 -10.24
C ILE A 6 -16.83 10.84 -11.54
N THR A 7 -15.93 11.66 -12.07
CA THR A 7 -16.14 12.42 -13.29
C THR A 7 -15.35 11.86 -14.47
N PRO A 8 -15.70 12.18 -15.72
CA PRO A 8 -14.88 11.84 -16.88
C PRO A 8 -13.44 12.36 -16.78
N ASP A 9 -13.22 13.51 -16.16
CA ASP A 9 -11.89 14.07 -15.94
C ASP A 9 -11.06 13.26 -14.95
N ASP A 10 -11.68 12.67 -13.92
CA ASP A 10 -11.00 11.73 -13.01
C ASP A 10 -10.51 10.50 -13.77
N VAL A 11 -11.34 9.98 -14.69
CA VAL A 11 -10.95 8.83 -15.53
C VAL A 11 -9.83 9.22 -16.47
N ALA A 12 -9.95 10.37 -17.16
CA ALA A 12 -8.93 10.87 -18.08
C ALA A 12 -7.58 11.04 -17.37
N GLU A 13 -7.58 11.62 -16.17
CA GLU A 13 -6.36 11.84 -15.39
C GLU A 13 -5.75 10.51 -14.90
N ALA A 14 -6.55 9.57 -14.43
CA ALA A 14 -6.06 8.25 -14.02
C ALA A 14 -5.43 7.50 -15.20
N VAL A 15 -6.10 7.51 -16.36
CA VAL A 15 -5.61 6.87 -17.59
C VAL A 15 -4.35 7.57 -18.10
N ARG A 16 -4.28 8.90 -18.09
CA ARG A 16 -3.12 9.69 -18.54
C ARG A 16 -1.84 9.32 -17.75
N ARG A 17 -1.95 9.15 -16.43
CA ARG A 17 -0.84 8.81 -15.53
C ARG A 17 -0.36 7.38 -15.68
N ALA A 18 -1.23 6.48 -16.11
CA ALA A 18 -0.92 5.06 -16.17
C ALA A 18 0.09 4.75 -17.29
N PRO A 19 1.02 3.80 -17.09
CA PRO A 19 1.90 3.33 -18.14
C PRO A 19 1.12 2.64 -19.28
N ASN A 20 1.51 2.88 -20.54
CA ASN A 20 0.79 2.37 -21.70
C ASN A 20 0.71 0.83 -21.74
N TRP A 21 1.83 0.15 -21.51
CA TRP A 21 2.05 -1.26 -21.82
C TRP A 21 2.28 -2.13 -20.58
N LYS A 22 1.69 -1.77 -19.44
CA LYS A 22 1.65 -2.72 -18.30
C LYS A 22 0.82 -3.93 -18.67
N SER A 23 1.24 -5.10 -18.21
CA SER A 23 0.51 -6.35 -18.43
C SER A 23 -0.97 -6.20 -18.05
N PRO A 24 -1.89 -6.54 -18.96
CA PRO A 24 -3.32 -6.49 -18.69
C PRO A 24 -3.72 -7.63 -17.75
N GLY A 25 -4.87 -7.50 -17.11
CA GLY A 25 -5.51 -8.59 -16.40
C GLY A 25 -6.43 -9.39 -17.31
N LEU A 26 -7.50 -9.96 -16.72
CA LEU A 26 -8.48 -10.76 -17.45
C LEU A 26 -9.28 -9.96 -18.48
N ASP A 27 -9.32 -8.64 -18.36
CA ASP A 27 -9.95 -7.74 -19.34
C ASP A 27 -9.16 -7.60 -20.65
N GLY A 28 -7.91 -8.06 -20.69
CA GLY A 28 -7.06 -7.99 -21.88
C GLY A 28 -6.70 -6.57 -22.34
N LEU A 29 -7.09 -5.54 -21.58
CA LEU A 29 -6.94 -4.15 -21.99
C LEU A 29 -5.59 -3.57 -21.55
N HIS A 30 -4.98 -2.78 -22.42
CA HIS A 30 -3.85 -1.90 -22.07
C HIS A 30 -4.34 -0.45 -21.91
N HIS A 31 -3.75 0.30 -20.99
CA HIS A 31 -4.06 1.74 -20.82
C HIS A 31 -3.83 2.55 -22.11
N TYR A 32 -2.97 2.07 -23.01
CA TYR A 32 -2.78 2.68 -24.33
C TYR A 32 -4.10 2.89 -25.07
N TRP A 33 -4.98 1.89 -25.09
CA TRP A 33 -6.27 1.96 -25.73
C TRP A 33 -7.21 2.97 -25.06
N LEU A 34 -7.24 2.98 -23.73
CA LEU A 34 -8.07 3.94 -22.98
C LEU A 34 -7.61 5.39 -23.18
N LYS A 35 -6.31 5.61 -23.44
CA LYS A 35 -5.79 6.94 -23.80
C LYS A 35 -6.24 7.40 -25.17
N GLY A 36 -6.33 6.48 -26.12
CA GLY A 36 -6.79 6.78 -27.48
C GLY A 36 -8.30 6.97 -27.60
N PHE A 37 -9.08 6.17 -26.86
CA PHE A 37 -10.55 6.17 -26.90
C PHE A 37 -11.15 7.07 -25.82
N MET A 38 -10.94 8.37 -25.89
CA MET A 38 -11.43 9.34 -24.88
C MET A 38 -12.95 9.35 -24.71
N VAL A 39 -13.70 8.99 -25.76
CA VAL A 39 -15.17 8.83 -25.72
C VAL A 39 -15.61 7.83 -24.65
N CYS A 40 -14.77 6.83 -24.31
CA CYS A 40 -15.07 5.85 -23.27
C CYS A 40 -15.02 6.44 -21.86
N HIS A 41 -14.36 7.58 -21.64
CA HIS A 41 -14.14 8.11 -20.28
C HIS A 41 -15.45 8.48 -19.60
N ALA A 42 -16.41 9.06 -20.34
CA ALA A 42 -17.73 9.39 -19.80
C ALA A 42 -18.54 8.13 -19.42
N VAL A 43 -18.44 7.08 -20.25
CA VAL A 43 -19.10 5.80 -19.96
C VAL A 43 -18.47 5.15 -18.74
N LEU A 44 -17.14 5.11 -18.67
CA LEU A 44 -16.41 4.55 -17.52
C LEU A 44 -16.70 5.32 -16.23
N ALA A 45 -16.77 6.65 -16.28
CA ALA A 45 -17.08 7.46 -15.11
C ALA A 45 -18.46 7.09 -14.54
N ARG A 46 -19.47 6.97 -15.40
CA ARG A 46 -20.82 6.55 -15.00
C ARG A 46 -20.82 5.14 -14.41
N GLN A 47 -20.17 4.18 -15.08
CA GLN A 47 -20.08 2.80 -14.60
C GLN A 47 -19.31 2.67 -13.28
N PHE A 48 -18.27 3.46 -13.09
CA PHE A 48 -17.52 3.51 -11.83
C PHE A 48 -18.34 4.12 -10.70
N GLN A 49 -19.12 5.19 -10.98
CA GLN A 49 -20.02 5.75 -10.01
C GLN A 49 -21.11 4.76 -9.60
N GLU A 50 -21.72 4.10 -10.58
CA GLU A 50 -22.74 3.07 -10.35
C GLU A 50 -22.17 1.91 -9.50
N ALA A 51 -20.96 1.42 -9.84
CA ALA A 51 -20.30 0.38 -9.07
C ALA A 51 -20.03 0.81 -7.62
N LEU A 52 -19.65 2.07 -7.40
CA LEU A 52 -19.40 2.63 -6.08
C LEU A 52 -20.70 2.72 -5.28
N ASP A 53 -21.80 3.21 -5.89
CA ASP A 53 -23.09 3.39 -5.26
C ASP A 53 -23.76 2.04 -4.92
N GLN A 54 -23.65 1.07 -5.83
CA GLN A 54 -24.13 -0.30 -5.64
C GLN A 54 -23.19 -1.16 -4.79
N LYS A 55 -21.99 -0.65 -4.47
CA LYS A 55 -20.94 -1.37 -3.72
C LYS A 55 -20.59 -2.73 -4.34
N SER A 56 -20.63 -2.82 -5.66
CA SER A 56 -20.46 -4.06 -6.40
C SER A 56 -19.68 -3.88 -7.68
N LEU A 57 -18.88 -4.91 -8.01
CA LEU A 57 -18.20 -5.06 -9.30
C LEU A 57 -18.38 -6.49 -9.80
N PRO A 58 -18.47 -6.71 -11.13
CA PRO A 58 -18.38 -8.05 -11.69
C PRO A 58 -17.08 -8.75 -11.26
N SER A 59 -17.16 -10.05 -10.97
CA SER A 59 -16.03 -10.86 -10.49
C SER A 59 -14.81 -10.83 -11.40
N LEU A 60 -15.02 -10.62 -12.70
CA LEU A 60 -13.94 -10.42 -13.67
C LEU A 60 -12.96 -9.33 -13.25
N PHE A 61 -13.46 -8.21 -12.67
CA PHE A 61 -12.63 -7.07 -12.28
C PHE A 61 -11.94 -7.27 -10.94
N THR A 62 -12.46 -8.15 -10.07
CA THR A 62 -11.87 -8.49 -8.77
C THR A 62 -10.99 -9.74 -8.79
N THR A 63 -10.82 -10.33 -9.98
CA THR A 63 -9.97 -11.51 -10.19
C THR A 63 -8.63 -11.09 -10.82
N GLY A 64 -7.53 -11.42 -10.16
CA GLY A 64 -6.18 -11.19 -10.67
C GLY A 64 -5.62 -12.42 -11.41
N ILE A 65 -4.57 -12.20 -12.20
CA ILE A 65 -3.73 -13.26 -12.76
C ILE A 65 -2.41 -13.23 -12.01
N THR A 66 -2.06 -14.32 -11.34
CA THR A 66 -0.75 -14.46 -10.68
C THR A 66 0.19 -15.19 -11.62
N HIS A 67 1.11 -14.44 -12.22
CA HIS A 67 2.22 -15.02 -12.96
C HIS A 67 3.30 -15.49 -11.99
N LEU A 68 3.65 -16.75 -12.06
CA LEU A 68 4.70 -17.33 -11.24
C LEU A 68 6.08 -16.96 -11.84
N VAL A 69 6.59 -15.79 -11.42
CA VAL A 69 7.91 -15.30 -11.82
C VAL A 69 8.88 -15.54 -10.67
N PRO A 70 9.91 -16.39 -10.83
CA PRO A 70 10.87 -16.67 -9.77
C PRO A 70 11.68 -15.42 -9.41
N LYS A 71 11.92 -15.20 -8.12
CA LYS A 71 12.76 -14.10 -7.61
C LYS A 71 14.26 -14.39 -7.79
N ASP A 72 14.62 -15.65 -7.82
CA ASP A 72 15.99 -16.14 -8.00
C ASP A 72 16.00 -17.42 -8.86
N ARG A 73 17.18 -18.04 -9.00
CA ARG A 73 17.36 -19.24 -9.84
C ARG A 73 16.76 -20.50 -9.23
N ASP A 74 16.45 -20.52 -7.93
CA ASP A 74 15.83 -21.65 -7.27
C ASP A 74 14.30 -21.57 -7.39
N SER A 75 13.75 -22.30 -8.34
CA SER A 75 12.31 -22.34 -8.66
C SER A 75 11.52 -23.36 -7.85
N THR A 76 12.15 -24.10 -6.92
CA THR A 76 11.50 -25.16 -6.15
C THR A 76 10.69 -24.63 -4.97
N ASP A 77 11.04 -23.44 -4.45
CA ASP A 77 10.35 -22.82 -3.31
C ASP A 77 9.20 -21.88 -3.79
N PRO A 78 7.93 -22.25 -3.56
CA PRO A 78 6.78 -21.41 -3.94
C PRO A 78 6.79 -20.02 -3.29
N SER A 79 7.49 -19.85 -2.16
CA SER A 79 7.60 -18.54 -1.48
C SER A 79 8.44 -17.52 -2.25
N LYS A 80 9.24 -17.98 -3.21
CA LYS A 80 10.16 -17.17 -4.01
C LYS A 80 9.54 -16.66 -5.31
N TYR A 81 8.24 -16.79 -5.50
CA TYR A 81 7.56 -16.25 -6.65
C TYR A 81 6.90 -14.90 -6.35
N ARG A 82 6.81 -14.05 -7.35
CA ARG A 82 6.10 -12.77 -7.29
C ARG A 82 4.87 -12.81 -8.21
N PRO A 83 3.75 -12.34 -7.77
CA PRO A 83 2.58 -12.15 -8.62
C PRO A 83 2.41 -10.66 -8.96
N THR A 84 1.68 -10.20 -9.94
CA THR A 84 0.26 -10.29 -10.20
C THR A 84 -0.10 -9.33 -11.34
N CYS A 85 -1.12 -9.62 -12.11
CA CYS A 85 -1.74 -8.67 -13.04
C CYS A 85 -3.23 -8.55 -12.71
N LEU A 86 -3.71 -7.33 -12.51
CA LEU A 86 -5.12 -6.99 -12.31
C LEU A 86 -5.72 -6.40 -13.59
N PRO A 87 -7.05 -6.50 -13.78
CA PRO A 87 -7.75 -5.84 -14.87
C PRO A 87 -7.46 -4.34 -14.92
N THR A 88 -7.25 -3.82 -16.12
CA THR A 88 -6.92 -2.41 -16.34
C THR A 88 -8.05 -1.48 -15.90
N ILE A 89 -9.29 -1.91 -16.10
CA ILE A 89 -10.49 -1.20 -15.65
C ILE A 89 -10.49 -1.07 -14.11
N TYR A 90 -10.21 -2.17 -13.40
CA TYR A 90 -10.09 -2.13 -11.93
C TYR A 90 -8.97 -1.19 -11.46
N LYS A 91 -7.78 -1.29 -12.07
CA LYS A 91 -6.64 -0.40 -11.75
C LYS A 91 -6.96 1.07 -12.00
N THR A 92 -7.77 1.37 -13.02
CA THR A 92 -8.20 2.76 -13.30
C THR A 92 -9.10 3.27 -12.18
N LEU A 93 -10.11 2.49 -11.76
CA LEU A 93 -10.99 2.85 -10.65
C LEU A 93 -10.22 3.01 -9.34
N THR A 94 -9.36 2.05 -8.98
CA THR A 94 -8.56 2.12 -7.74
C THR A 94 -7.55 3.27 -7.78
N SER A 95 -7.06 3.68 -8.95
CA SER A 95 -6.23 4.87 -9.10
C SER A 95 -6.99 6.16 -8.76
N ILE A 96 -8.26 6.27 -9.19
CA ILE A 96 -9.13 7.40 -8.83
C ILE A 96 -9.38 7.44 -7.33
N LEU A 97 -9.80 6.30 -6.73
CA LEU A 97 -10.03 6.21 -5.29
C LEU A 97 -8.77 6.50 -4.48
N SER A 98 -7.62 5.99 -4.93
CA SER A 98 -6.31 6.26 -4.36
C SER A 98 -6.00 7.76 -4.31
N ALA A 99 -6.22 8.47 -5.42
CA ALA A 99 -5.99 9.92 -5.50
C ALA A 99 -6.90 10.70 -4.53
N ARG A 100 -8.17 10.29 -4.39
CA ARG A 100 -9.12 10.90 -3.45
C ARG A 100 -8.72 10.65 -1.99
N ILE A 101 -8.34 9.42 -1.64
CA ILE A 101 -7.87 9.05 -0.30
C ILE A 101 -6.58 9.81 0.04
N ILE A 102 -5.59 9.85 -0.86
CA ILE A 102 -4.34 10.60 -0.64
C ILE A 102 -4.62 12.08 -0.36
N ARG A 103 -5.49 12.70 -1.15
CA ARG A 103 -5.88 14.10 -0.97
C ARG A 103 -6.46 14.31 0.42
N HIS A 104 -7.41 13.45 0.84
CA HIS A 104 -8.01 13.51 2.17
C HIS A 104 -6.98 13.41 3.29
N LEU A 105 -6.05 12.46 3.19
CA LEU A 105 -5.03 12.27 4.22
C LEU A 105 -4.02 13.42 4.30
N ASN A 106 -3.63 13.96 3.15
CA ASN A 106 -2.71 15.10 3.09
C ASN A 106 -3.37 16.37 3.64
N SER A 107 -4.62 16.66 3.26
CA SER A 107 -5.37 17.83 3.72
C SER A 107 -5.62 17.80 5.24
N ASN A 108 -5.75 16.61 5.83
CA ASN A 108 -5.98 16.44 7.26
C ASN A 108 -4.71 16.05 8.04
N GLN A 109 -3.55 16.05 7.40
CA GLN A 109 -2.24 15.72 8.02
C GLN A 109 -2.24 14.36 8.74
N LEU A 110 -2.97 13.39 8.19
CA LEU A 110 -3.17 12.07 8.81
C LEU A 110 -2.03 11.09 8.53
N LYS A 111 -1.12 11.41 7.62
CA LYS A 111 0.02 10.58 7.29
C LYS A 111 1.21 10.89 8.20
N SER A 112 1.79 9.87 8.84
CA SER A 112 3.02 10.02 9.62
C SER A 112 4.16 10.56 8.76
N ARG A 113 4.94 11.47 9.33
CA ARG A 113 6.15 12.00 8.70
C ARG A 113 7.27 10.97 8.59
N ALA A 114 7.22 9.92 9.42
CA ALA A 114 8.19 8.83 9.41
C ALA A 114 7.99 7.86 8.23
N GLN A 115 6.76 7.78 7.63
CA GLN A 115 6.51 6.95 6.45
C GLN A 115 6.93 7.68 5.17
N ASN A 116 7.99 7.21 4.54
CA ASN A 116 8.54 7.77 3.30
C ASN A 116 8.05 7.05 2.05
N GLY A 117 7.40 5.90 2.19
CA GLY A 117 6.72 5.21 1.10
C GLY A 117 5.48 5.99 0.63
N CYS A 118 5.17 5.92 -0.66
CA CYS A 118 3.98 6.54 -1.28
C CYS A 118 3.81 8.04 -0.97
N ARG A 119 4.90 8.77 -0.81
CA ARG A 119 4.91 10.20 -0.54
C ARG A 119 5.00 10.99 -1.85
N GLY A 120 3.97 11.76 -2.17
CA GLY A 120 4.00 12.66 -3.33
C GLY A 120 5.09 13.71 -3.16
N GLY A 121 5.93 13.91 -4.21
CA GLY A 121 7.04 14.86 -4.18
C GLY A 121 8.27 14.40 -3.38
N GLY A 122 8.21 13.22 -2.73
CA GLY A 122 9.33 12.63 -2.01
C GLY A 122 10.43 12.10 -2.94
N ARG A 123 11.67 12.08 -2.45
CA ARG A 123 12.83 11.55 -3.19
C ARG A 123 13.01 10.03 -3.00
N GLY A 124 11.95 9.31 -2.64
CA GLY A 124 11.97 7.87 -2.40
C GLY A 124 12.86 7.49 -1.22
N THR A 125 13.72 6.49 -1.39
CA THR A 125 14.63 5.99 -0.34
C THR A 125 15.73 6.97 0.05
N LYS A 126 15.98 8.02 -0.75
CA LYS A 126 17.08 8.98 -0.46
C LYS A 126 16.85 9.77 0.82
N GLU A 127 15.60 10.10 1.15
CA GLU A 127 15.27 10.87 2.37
C GLU A 127 15.55 10.06 3.65
N PRO A 128 15.03 8.82 3.83
CA PRO A 128 15.35 8.03 5.00
C PRO A 128 16.85 7.70 5.11
N LEU A 129 17.54 7.44 4.00
CA LEU A 129 19.00 7.23 4.01
C LEU A 129 19.76 8.48 4.47
N LEU A 130 19.33 9.67 4.03
CA LEU A 130 19.93 10.93 4.48
C LEU A 130 19.73 11.15 5.99
N ILE A 131 18.51 10.91 6.50
CA ILE A 131 18.20 11.05 7.93
C ILE A 131 19.08 10.07 8.72
N ASP A 132 19.19 8.83 8.30
CA ASP A 132 20.04 7.82 8.92
C ASP A 132 21.52 8.23 8.95
N ALA A 133 22.03 8.71 7.83
CA ALA A 133 23.40 9.21 7.73
C ALA A 133 23.66 10.41 8.66
N VAL A 134 22.69 11.33 8.79
CA VAL A 134 22.78 12.47 9.72
C VAL A 134 22.80 11.98 11.15
N ILE A 135 21.94 11.03 11.53
CA ILE A 135 21.94 10.42 12.87
C ILE A 135 23.33 9.83 13.16
N GLY A 136 23.87 9.02 12.23
CA GLY A 136 25.18 8.42 12.38
C GLY A 136 26.32 9.43 12.55
N LYS A 137 26.29 10.54 11.80
CA LYS A 137 27.27 11.65 11.96
C LYS A 137 27.16 12.33 13.33
N VAL A 138 25.94 12.58 13.82
CA VAL A 138 25.70 13.18 15.13
C VAL A 138 26.21 12.29 16.26
N VAL A 139 25.93 10.98 16.16
CA VAL A 139 26.41 9.96 17.11
C VAL A 139 27.93 9.98 17.20
N LYS A 140 28.62 9.87 16.04
CA LYS A 140 30.08 9.90 15.97
C LYS A 140 30.69 11.18 16.51
N ARG A 141 30.19 12.33 16.03
CA ARG A 141 30.72 13.64 16.39
C ARG A 141 30.60 13.93 17.88
N ASN A 142 29.47 13.58 18.47
CA ASN A 142 29.14 13.93 19.86
C ASN A 142 29.40 12.78 20.84
N ARG A 143 29.99 11.64 20.38
CA ARG A 143 30.27 10.45 21.18
C ARG A 143 29.04 9.99 22.00
N ARG A 144 27.86 9.96 21.33
CA ARG A 144 26.58 9.58 21.95
C ARG A 144 26.26 8.12 21.70
N ASN A 145 25.54 7.50 22.63
CA ASN A 145 25.00 6.16 22.43
C ASN A 145 23.83 6.19 21.47
N LEU A 146 23.80 5.21 20.57
CA LEU A 146 22.68 4.93 19.67
C LEU A 146 22.43 3.41 19.70
N SER A 147 21.19 3.05 19.95
CA SER A 147 20.69 1.69 19.73
C SER A 147 19.72 1.73 18.55
N ALA A 148 19.87 0.85 17.58
CA ALA A 148 19.02 0.78 16.41
C ALA A 148 18.68 -0.67 16.08
N ALA A 149 17.49 -0.89 15.48
CA ALA A 149 17.06 -2.18 14.96
C ALA A 149 16.46 -1.98 13.57
N TRP A 150 16.69 -2.96 12.70
CA TRP A 150 16.04 -3.09 11.40
C TRP A 150 15.03 -4.22 11.48
N ILE A 151 13.82 -3.97 11.05
CA ILE A 151 12.73 -4.94 11.04
C ILE A 151 12.28 -5.11 9.60
N ASP A 152 12.34 -6.35 9.12
CA ASP A 152 11.87 -6.78 7.81
C ASP A 152 10.66 -7.69 8.01
N TYR A 153 9.49 -7.23 7.54
CA TYR A 153 8.26 -8.01 7.64
C TYR A 153 8.20 -9.07 6.54
N LYS A 154 8.13 -10.33 6.94
CA LYS A 154 8.02 -11.44 6.00
C LYS A 154 6.69 -11.37 5.24
N LYS A 155 6.75 -11.26 3.90
CA LYS A 155 5.56 -11.20 3.03
C LYS A 155 4.55 -10.13 3.49
N ALA A 156 5.03 -8.94 3.81
CA ALA A 156 4.25 -7.87 4.42
C ALA A 156 2.91 -7.62 3.70
N PHE A 157 2.94 -7.45 2.36
CA PHE A 157 1.73 -7.21 1.56
C PHE A 157 0.72 -8.35 1.61
N ASP A 158 1.17 -9.59 1.81
CA ASP A 158 0.32 -10.79 1.82
C ASP A 158 -0.19 -11.12 3.24
N SER A 159 0.33 -10.44 4.29
CA SER A 159 0.10 -10.81 5.68
C SER A 159 -1.02 -10.05 6.37
N VAL A 160 -1.29 -8.80 5.96
CA VAL A 160 -2.25 -7.93 6.64
C VAL A 160 -3.68 -8.43 6.48
N PRO A 161 -4.45 -8.65 7.56
CA PRO A 161 -5.85 -9.09 7.47
C PRO A 161 -6.77 -8.05 6.82
N HIS A 162 -7.75 -8.49 6.06
CA HIS A 162 -8.76 -7.62 5.45
C HIS A 162 -9.58 -6.85 6.50
N THR A 163 -9.80 -7.43 7.67
CA THR A 163 -10.46 -6.77 8.80
C THR A 163 -9.70 -5.54 9.27
N TRP A 164 -8.36 -5.63 9.32
CA TRP A 164 -7.51 -4.50 9.68
C TRP A 164 -7.54 -3.40 8.62
N PHE A 165 -7.47 -3.77 7.34
CA PHE A 165 -7.60 -2.77 6.26
C PHE A 165 -8.92 -2.00 6.33
N LYS A 166 -10.04 -2.67 6.60
CA LYS A 166 -11.34 -2.01 6.81
C LYS A 166 -11.30 -1.06 8.01
N ARG A 167 -10.75 -1.53 9.14
CA ARG A 167 -10.64 -0.73 10.37
C ARG A 167 -9.80 0.52 10.18
N VAL A 168 -8.71 0.42 9.44
CA VAL A 168 -7.85 1.58 9.11
C VAL A 168 -8.60 2.63 8.29
N LEU A 169 -9.41 2.24 7.30
CA LEU A 169 -10.24 3.18 6.54
C LEU A 169 -11.24 3.91 7.45
N GLU A 170 -11.79 3.24 8.48
CA GLU A 170 -12.66 3.86 9.49
C GLU A 170 -11.88 4.84 10.35
N LEU A 171 -10.72 4.44 10.89
CA LEU A 171 -9.87 5.27 11.74
C LEU A 171 -9.51 6.59 11.06
N TYR A 172 -9.25 6.54 9.76
CA TYR A 172 -8.91 7.71 8.95
C TYR A 172 -10.11 8.42 8.35
N LYS A 173 -11.34 8.06 8.77
CA LYS A 173 -12.59 8.70 8.33
C LYS A 173 -12.71 8.79 6.80
N VAL A 174 -12.32 7.72 6.11
CA VAL A 174 -12.60 7.57 4.69
C VAL A 174 -14.11 7.47 4.51
N ASP A 175 -14.63 8.02 3.41
CA ASP A 175 -16.06 7.98 3.08
C ASP A 175 -16.65 6.58 3.18
N CYS A 176 -17.86 6.45 3.74
CA CYS A 176 -18.48 5.16 4.03
C CYS A 176 -18.77 4.37 2.75
N THR A 177 -19.18 5.03 1.67
CA THR A 177 -19.47 4.38 0.39
C THR A 177 -18.20 3.74 -0.17
N VAL A 178 -17.08 4.48 -0.12
CA VAL A 178 -15.76 3.95 -0.52
C VAL A 178 -15.32 2.79 0.36
N ARG A 179 -15.50 2.89 1.69
CA ARG A 179 -15.14 1.80 2.62
C ARG A 179 -15.92 0.53 2.35
N ASP A 180 -17.23 0.67 2.18
CA ASP A 180 -18.12 -0.46 1.92
C ASP A 180 -17.81 -1.10 0.57
N PHE A 181 -17.63 -0.28 -0.47
CA PHE A 181 -17.23 -0.75 -1.81
C PHE A 181 -15.91 -1.54 -1.77
N LEU A 182 -14.86 -0.97 -1.16
CA LEU A 182 -13.57 -1.66 -1.04
C LEU A 182 -13.69 -2.92 -0.18
N GLY A 183 -14.52 -2.90 0.86
CA GLY A 183 -14.81 -4.06 1.68
C GLY A 183 -15.48 -5.20 0.93
N GLN A 184 -16.42 -4.89 0.04
CA GLN A 184 -17.07 -5.87 -0.84
C GLN A 184 -16.08 -6.42 -1.89
N CYS A 185 -15.29 -5.54 -2.53
CA CYS A 185 -14.25 -5.96 -3.47
C CYS A 185 -13.27 -6.95 -2.82
N MET A 186 -12.77 -6.66 -1.61
CA MET A 186 -11.89 -7.57 -0.87
C MET A 186 -12.54 -8.94 -0.60
N GLY A 187 -13.84 -8.95 -0.31
CA GLY A 187 -14.60 -10.19 -0.12
C GLY A 187 -14.69 -11.05 -1.37
N GLN A 188 -14.52 -10.46 -2.54
CA GLN A 188 -14.58 -11.13 -3.85
C GLN A 188 -13.19 -11.40 -4.44
N TRP A 189 -12.12 -10.86 -3.89
CA TRP A 189 -10.79 -11.01 -4.47
C TRP A 189 -10.39 -12.46 -4.65
N SER A 190 -9.97 -12.76 -5.85
CA SER A 190 -9.47 -14.07 -6.23
C SER A 190 -8.33 -13.94 -7.25
N THR A 191 -7.62 -15.02 -7.48
CA THR A 191 -6.55 -15.07 -8.47
C THR A 191 -6.55 -16.39 -9.22
N ILE A 192 -6.07 -16.33 -10.47
CA ILE A 192 -5.76 -17.47 -11.32
C ILE A 192 -4.25 -17.59 -11.40
N LEU A 193 -3.71 -18.79 -11.20
CA LEU A 193 -2.27 -19.03 -11.34
C LEU A 193 -1.92 -19.29 -12.81
N CYS A 194 -0.88 -18.60 -13.28
CA CYS A 194 -0.31 -18.81 -14.60
C CYS A 194 1.19 -19.06 -14.50
N HIS A 195 1.67 -20.09 -15.19
CA HIS A 195 3.09 -20.41 -15.32
C HIS A 195 3.46 -20.50 -16.80
N LEU A 196 4.52 -19.82 -17.22
CA LEU A 196 4.99 -19.76 -18.60
C LEU A 196 3.88 -19.42 -19.64
N GLY A 197 2.89 -18.62 -19.24
CA GLY A 197 1.77 -18.23 -20.10
C GLY A 197 0.57 -19.18 -20.08
N GLU A 198 0.73 -20.36 -19.49
CA GLU A 198 -0.37 -21.34 -19.35
C GLU A 198 -1.10 -21.17 -18.01
N ARG A 199 -2.42 -21.31 -18.02
CA ARG A 199 -3.23 -21.31 -16.81
C ARG A 199 -3.08 -22.65 -16.09
N MET A 200 -2.60 -22.60 -14.83
CA MET A 200 -2.43 -23.80 -14.00
C MET A 200 -3.71 -24.20 -13.27
N THR A 201 -4.65 -23.29 -13.11
CA THR A 201 -5.95 -23.56 -12.49
C THR A 201 -7.03 -23.63 -13.55
N ALA A 202 -7.96 -24.58 -13.42
CA ALA A 202 -9.15 -24.59 -14.26
C ALA A 202 -9.89 -23.25 -14.18
N ALA A 203 -10.55 -22.84 -15.26
CA ALA A 203 -11.23 -21.55 -15.34
C ALA A 203 -12.26 -21.33 -14.22
N GLU A 204 -12.77 -22.41 -13.62
CA GLU A 204 -13.75 -22.42 -12.54
C GLU A 204 -13.13 -22.40 -11.13
N ASN A 205 -11.83 -22.70 -11.00
CA ASN A 205 -11.15 -22.82 -9.69
C ASN A 205 -10.28 -21.59 -9.40
N HIS A 206 -10.91 -20.48 -9.08
CA HIS A 206 -10.20 -19.29 -8.61
C HIS A 206 -9.75 -19.45 -7.16
N ILE A 207 -8.51 -19.11 -6.87
CA ILE A 207 -7.99 -19.10 -5.50
C ILE A 207 -8.44 -17.80 -4.82
N ARG A 208 -9.25 -17.90 -3.77
CA ARG A 208 -9.70 -16.73 -2.99
C ARG A 208 -8.57 -16.14 -2.18
N ILE A 209 -8.43 -14.82 -2.24
CA ILE A 209 -7.48 -14.06 -1.42
C ILE A 209 -8.20 -13.64 -0.15
N ARG A 210 -7.78 -14.21 0.98
CA ARG A 210 -8.41 -13.99 2.31
C ARG A 210 -7.61 -13.04 3.20
N ARG A 211 -6.37 -12.74 2.82
CA ARG A 211 -5.44 -11.85 3.53
C ARG A 211 -4.59 -11.11 2.51
N GLY A 212 -4.02 -9.99 2.92
CA GLY A 212 -3.14 -9.20 2.09
C GLY A 212 -3.86 -8.41 1.01
N ILE A 213 -3.07 -7.80 0.16
CA ILE A 213 -3.50 -6.92 -0.93
C ILE A 213 -2.82 -7.28 -2.23
N PHE A 214 -3.45 -6.98 -3.34
CA PHE A 214 -2.87 -7.22 -4.66
C PHE A 214 -1.59 -6.42 -4.89
N GLN A 215 -0.52 -7.09 -5.29
CA GLN A 215 0.67 -6.44 -5.80
C GLN A 215 0.39 -5.95 -7.24
N GLY A 216 0.70 -4.67 -7.50
CA GLY A 216 0.46 -4.04 -8.81
C GLY A 216 -0.84 -3.26 -8.95
N ASP A 217 -1.70 -3.26 -7.93
CA ASP A 217 -2.82 -2.33 -7.83
C ASP A 217 -2.35 -0.93 -7.43
N CYS A 218 -3.04 0.11 -7.90
CA CYS A 218 -2.69 1.50 -7.62
C CYS A 218 -2.97 1.91 -6.17
N LEU A 219 -4.00 1.34 -5.55
CA LEU A 219 -4.40 1.64 -4.17
C LEU A 219 -3.56 0.87 -3.14
N SER A 220 -3.12 -0.33 -3.47
CA SER A 220 -2.47 -1.25 -2.54
C SER A 220 -1.26 -0.65 -1.79
N PRO A 221 -0.30 0.02 -2.44
CA PRO A 221 0.84 0.59 -1.73
C PRO A 221 0.45 1.63 -0.68
N ILE A 222 -0.56 2.45 -1.00
CA ILE A 222 -1.05 3.50 -0.11
C ILE A 222 -1.81 2.88 1.06
N TRP A 223 -2.68 1.94 0.77
CA TRP A 223 -3.46 1.23 1.78
C TRP A 223 -2.56 0.48 2.75
N PHE A 224 -1.50 -0.14 2.24
CA PHE A 224 -0.47 -0.76 3.06
C PHE A 224 0.22 0.26 3.99
N CYS A 225 0.69 1.40 3.46
CA CYS A 225 1.28 2.45 4.29
C CYS A 225 0.34 2.95 5.39
N PHE A 226 -0.98 2.97 5.13
CA PHE A 226 -1.97 3.36 6.14
C PHE A 226 -2.16 2.30 7.20
N SER A 227 -2.05 1.03 6.85
CA SER A 227 -2.18 -0.06 7.82
C SER A 227 -1.09 -0.01 8.89
N LEU A 228 0.07 0.55 8.57
CA LEU A 228 1.20 0.73 9.48
C LEU A 228 1.27 2.12 10.15
N ASN A 229 0.46 3.08 9.70
CA ASN A 229 0.50 4.44 10.25
C ASN A 229 0.09 4.53 11.74
N PRO A 230 -0.86 3.71 12.28
CA PRO A 230 -1.13 3.67 13.71
C PRO A 230 0.09 3.22 14.53
N LEU A 231 0.92 2.31 14.01
CA LEU A 231 2.18 1.94 14.65
C LEU A 231 3.12 3.16 14.76
N SER A 232 3.22 4.00 13.71
CA SER A 232 4.00 5.23 13.80
C SER A 232 3.53 6.13 14.93
N THR A 233 2.22 6.28 15.12
CA THR A 233 1.65 7.08 16.21
C THR A 233 2.03 6.52 17.58
N LEU A 234 1.97 5.20 17.77
CA LEU A 234 2.38 4.54 19.02
C LEU A 234 3.87 4.72 19.30
N LEU A 235 4.71 4.54 18.29
CA LEU A 235 6.17 4.71 18.41
C LEU A 235 6.53 6.16 18.76
N GLU A 236 5.95 7.15 18.09
CA GLU A 236 6.15 8.57 18.36
C GLU A 236 5.66 8.94 19.77
N GLY A 237 4.49 8.44 20.16
CA GLY A 237 3.89 8.67 21.48
C GLY A 237 4.68 8.06 22.64
N SER A 238 5.51 7.04 22.39
CA SER A 238 6.37 6.43 23.44
C SER A 238 7.42 7.38 24.01
N GLY A 239 7.84 8.39 23.25
CA GLY A 239 8.91 9.31 23.63
C GLY A 239 10.31 8.69 23.76
N ARG A 240 10.54 7.46 23.25
CA ARG A 240 11.77 6.66 23.44
C ARG A 240 12.83 6.84 22.33
N GLY A 241 12.59 7.72 21.38
CA GLY A 241 13.46 7.92 20.22
C GLY A 241 14.85 8.49 20.53
N PHE A 242 15.69 8.53 19.50
CA PHE A 242 16.98 9.20 19.53
C PHE A 242 16.79 10.70 19.30
N GLN A 243 17.33 11.52 20.18
CA GLN A 243 17.24 12.98 20.11
C GLN A 243 18.46 13.57 19.40
N LEU A 244 18.26 14.21 18.25
CA LEU A 244 19.35 14.80 17.46
C LEU A 244 19.99 16.00 18.16
N ARG A 245 19.18 16.88 18.75
CA ARG A 245 19.64 18.10 19.47
C ARG A 245 18.99 18.13 20.85
N ARG A 246 19.65 18.72 21.83
CA ARG A 246 19.06 18.95 23.17
C ARG A 246 17.79 19.78 23.02
N GLY A 247 16.67 19.32 23.61
CA GLY A 247 15.36 19.97 23.51
C GLY A 247 14.64 19.78 22.16
N GLY A 248 15.26 19.15 21.17
CA GLY A 248 14.66 18.90 19.85
C GLY A 248 13.78 17.66 19.78
N THR A 249 13.10 17.49 18.65
CA THR A 249 12.28 16.32 18.36
C THR A 249 13.09 15.03 18.39
N LYS A 250 12.52 13.97 18.95
CA LYS A 250 13.10 12.62 18.94
C LYS A 250 12.70 11.90 17.67
N VAL A 251 13.66 11.21 17.06
CA VAL A 251 13.41 10.28 15.95
C VAL A 251 13.29 8.89 16.54
N THR A 252 12.10 8.31 16.50
CA THR A 252 11.81 6.97 17.01
C THR A 252 12.01 5.91 15.93
N HIS A 253 11.63 6.24 14.69
CA HIS A 253 11.66 5.28 13.58
C HIS A 253 11.67 5.98 12.21
N LEU A 254 11.96 5.19 11.20
CA LEU A 254 11.78 5.51 9.79
C LEU A 254 11.11 4.31 9.11
N PHE A 255 10.09 4.60 8.31
CA PHE A 255 9.45 3.63 7.43
C PHE A 255 9.75 3.93 5.96
N TYR A 256 9.97 2.88 5.20
CA TYR A 256 9.83 2.90 3.75
C TYR A 256 9.01 1.70 3.32
N MET A 257 7.72 1.91 3.10
CA MET A 257 6.72 0.84 2.95
C MET A 257 6.72 -0.06 4.19
N ASP A 258 7.20 -1.29 4.06
CA ASP A 258 7.33 -2.32 5.09
C ASP A 258 8.69 -2.31 5.81
N ASP A 259 9.72 -1.74 5.21
CA ASP A 259 11.03 -1.60 5.86
C ASP A 259 10.94 -0.63 7.04
N LEU A 260 11.18 -1.13 8.24
CA LEU A 260 11.15 -0.35 9.49
C LEU A 260 12.53 -0.31 10.13
N LYS A 261 13.02 0.90 10.41
CA LYS A 261 14.21 1.12 11.24
C LYS A 261 13.83 1.89 12.50
N LEU A 262 14.17 1.33 13.65
CA LEU A 262 13.98 1.95 14.97
C LEU A 262 15.27 2.60 15.44
N PHE A 263 15.12 3.72 16.19
CA PHE A 263 16.23 4.46 16.80
C PHE A 263 15.92 4.78 18.25
N ALA A 264 16.87 4.52 19.14
CA ALA A 264 16.76 4.84 20.56
C ALA A 264 18.10 5.31 21.13
N SER A 265 18.06 6.05 22.23
CA SER A 265 19.26 6.52 22.94
C SER A 265 19.89 5.47 23.85
N SER A 266 19.19 4.36 24.13
CA SER A 266 19.66 3.27 24.98
C SER A 266 19.05 1.94 24.56
N ARG A 267 19.65 0.82 24.99
CA ARG A 267 19.15 -0.54 24.76
C ARG A 267 17.75 -0.73 25.37
N SER A 268 17.50 -0.21 26.58
CA SER A 268 16.20 -0.34 27.24
C SER A 268 15.08 0.36 26.42
N HIS A 269 15.33 1.58 25.97
CA HIS A 269 14.39 2.30 25.10
C HIS A 269 14.16 1.58 23.76
N LEU A 270 15.19 0.96 23.17
CA LEU A 270 15.02 0.16 21.96
C LEU A 270 14.14 -1.05 22.20
N MET A 271 14.32 -1.73 23.35
CA MET A 271 13.47 -2.89 23.70
C MET A 271 12.00 -2.48 23.87
N GLU A 272 11.71 -1.30 24.45
CA GLU A 272 10.34 -0.78 24.53
C GLU A 272 9.75 -0.53 23.14
N LEU A 273 10.50 0.07 22.20
CA LEU A 273 10.05 0.28 20.84
C LEU A 273 9.81 -1.06 20.09
N LEU A 274 10.66 -2.05 20.33
CA LEU A 274 10.48 -3.41 19.78
C LEU A 274 9.22 -4.08 20.33
N ASN A 275 8.96 -3.95 21.64
CA ASN A 275 7.74 -4.50 22.26
C ASN A 275 6.48 -3.84 21.67
N ILE A 276 6.45 -2.51 21.55
CA ILE A 276 5.34 -1.79 20.89
C ILE A 276 5.10 -2.32 19.48
N THR A 277 6.19 -2.54 18.72
CA THR A 277 6.10 -3.06 17.35
C THR A 277 5.56 -4.48 17.31
N CYS A 278 6.02 -5.34 18.24
CA CYS A 278 5.58 -6.73 18.38
C CYS A 278 4.09 -6.79 18.77
N ASP A 279 3.70 -6.03 19.80
CA ASP A 279 2.33 -6.02 20.32
C ASP A 279 1.34 -5.51 19.24
N PHE A 280 1.71 -4.45 18.53
CA PHE A 280 0.92 -3.96 17.40
C PHE A 280 0.78 -5.03 16.31
N SER A 281 1.88 -5.67 15.91
CA SER A 281 1.88 -6.68 14.84
C SER A 281 1.08 -7.94 15.21
N ASN A 282 1.03 -8.29 16.49
CA ASN A 282 0.24 -9.41 16.98
C ASN A 282 -1.25 -9.08 17.18
N SER A 283 -1.60 -7.78 17.25
CA SER A 283 -2.97 -7.31 17.49
C SER A 283 -3.79 -7.12 16.20
N ILE A 284 -3.15 -7.19 15.02
CA ILE A 284 -3.77 -6.96 13.72
C ILE A 284 -3.91 -8.20 12.87
#